data_c43d348ed71621f9f20403226fe97179
#
_entry.id   c43d348ed71621f9f20403226fe97179
#
_cell.length_a   1.000
_cell.length_b   1.000
_cell.length_c   1.000
_cell.angle_alpha   90.00
_cell.angle_beta   90.00
_cell.angle_gamma   90.00
#
_symmetry.space_group_name_H-M   'P 1'
#
loop_
_entity.id
_entity.type
_entity.pdbx_description
1 polymer ?
#
loop_
_entity_poly.entity_id
_entity_poly.type
_entity_poly.pdbx_seq_one_letter_code
_entity_poly.pdbx_strand_id
1 'polypeptide(L)'
;MTSLRGITWDHPRGYQPLRAIASAWKEKANVELNWDIRTLKEFGDYPVERLIDLYDLIILDHPYVGSAAANQSLLPLDDYLDASFLKVQQEQSIGESFSSYWYSNHCWALPVDAAAQVAAYRKDITDVIDWKLPEDITKLHEAVALLPKEYSVGIPLCPTDLWCVFLTLCAQYSDGNVFIEGGIDMTAGVWALEQLRSWKSFLYETSFMLNPVQMLEYMSEKNDIIYIPFTFGYTNYARKGWRNNLIHFCNSPKCSSEGKSTILGGAGLAISANTSHVKECLDFMQFILSTDIQKQEYYKNGGQPAHLTAWLDEGNNSDCSSFFSDTMDTMNKAFIRPRHPGFNLFQEKAADFVHQNVLFDSPCREVICKLNVIYQTTCDEKI
;
A
#
# COMPACT_ATOMS: atom_id res chain seq x y z
N MET A 1 15.09 -25.55 -21.11
CA MET A 1 15.08 -24.62 -19.98
C MET A 1 13.71 -23.96 -19.98
N THR A 2 12.94 -24.12 -18.94
CA THR A 2 11.61 -23.49 -18.81
C THR A 2 11.81 -21.97 -18.64
N SER A 3 10.97 -21.19 -19.30
CA SER A 3 10.99 -19.72 -19.20
C SER A 3 9.64 -19.24 -18.73
N LEU A 4 9.64 -18.49 -17.59
CA LEU A 4 8.47 -17.87 -17.01
C LEU A 4 8.50 -16.37 -17.25
N ARG A 5 7.31 -15.75 -17.26
CA ARG A 5 7.14 -14.30 -17.30
C ARG A 5 6.40 -13.81 -16.07
N GLY A 6 6.92 -12.77 -15.46
CA GLY A 6 6.27 -12.08 -14.34
C GLY A 6 6.04 -10.61 -14.67
N ILE A 7 5.06 -9.99 -13.98
CA ILE A 7 4.77 -8.55 -14.06
C ILE A 7 4.75 -7.92 -12.68
N THR A 8 5.40 -6.75 -12.55
CA THR A 8 5.45 -5.98 -11.31
C THR A 8 5.35 -4.48 -11.61
N TRP A 9 5.45 -3.59 -10.59
CA TRP A 9 5.38 -2.15 -10.79
C TRP A 9 6.75 -1.49 -10.96
N ASP A 10 6.78 -0.37 -11.67
CA ASP A 10 7.98 0.41 -12.00
C ASP A 10 8.43 1.27 -10.80
N HIS A 11 9.05 0.62 -9.83
CA HIS A 11 9.82 1.23 -8.76
C HIS A 11 10.92 0.26 -8.32
N PRO A 12 12.12 0.72 -7.92
CA PRO A 12 13.18 -0.15 -7.42
C PRO A 12 12.73 -1.14 -6.34
N ARG A 13 11.87 -0.71 -5.39
CA ARG A 13 11.25 -1.60 -4.41
C ARG A 13 10.45 -2.74 -5.06
N GLY A 14 9.81 -2.49 -6.20
CA GLY A 14 8.94 -3.44 -6.87
C GLY A 14 9.70 -4.46 -7.73
N TYR A 15 10.69 -4.02 -8.51
CA TYR A 15 11.33 -4.90 -9.49
C TYR A 15 12.72 -5.39 -9.09
N GLN A 16 13.52 -4.62 -8.35
CA GLN A 16 14.89 -5.02 -8.02
C GLN A 16 14.97 -6.33 -7.22
N PRO A 17 14.22 -6.50 -6.09
CA PRO A 17 14.28 -7.73 -5.32
C PRO A 17 13.78 -8.93 -6.13
N LEU A 18 12.73 -8.77 -6.93
CA LEU A 18 12.18 -9.84 -7.76
C LEU A 18 13.18 -10.31 -8.82
N ARG A 19 13.88 -9.38 -9.49
CA ARG A 19 14.93 -9.71 -10.49
C ARG A 19 16.15 -10.38 -9.86
N ALA A 20 16.59 -9.87 -8.69
CA ALA A 20 17.72 -10.45 -7.99
C ALA A 20 17.44 -11.89 -7.53
N ILE A 21 16.25 -12.12 -6.96
CA ILE A 21 15.84 -13.44 -6.49
C ILE A 21 15.58 -14.40 -7.67
N ALA A 22 14.99 -13.92 -8.77
CA ALA A 22 14.82 -14.72 -9.98
C ALA A 22 16.18 -15.18 -10.56
N SER A 23 17.20 -14.31 -10.52
CA SER A 23 18.56 -14.68 -10.92
C SER A 23 19.16 -15.77 -10.03
N ALA A 24 19.04 -15.64 -8.70
CA ALA A 24 19.50 -16.66 -7.75
C ALA A 24 18.75 -17.99 -7.89
N TRP A 25 17.45 -17.93 -8.16
CA TRP A 25 16.62 -19.11 -8.35
C TRP A 25 16.93 -19.83 -9.67
N LYS A 26 17.28 -19.10 -10.75
CA LYS A 26 17.73 -19.68 -12.04
C LYS A 26 18.92 -20.60 -11.87
N GLU A 27 19.90 -20.21 -11.05
CA GLU A 27 21.08 -21.04 -10.75
C GLU A 27 20.70 -22.34 -10.02
N LYS A 28 19.66 -22.27 -9.15
CA LYS A 28 19.24 -23.40 -8.32
C LYS A 28 18.27 -24.34 -9.04
N ALA A 29 17.31 -23.79 -9.79
CA ALA A 29 16.19 -24.55 -10.36
C ALA A 29 16.33 -24.80 -11.90
N ASN A 30 17.28 -24.15 -12.57
CA ASN A 30 17.41 -24.17 -14.04
C ASN A 30 16.14 -23.71 -14.77
N VAL A 31 15.41 -22.75 -14.17
CA VAL A 31 14.24 -22.07 -14.74
C VAL A 31 14.55 -20.59 -14.87
N GLU A 32 14.27 -20.00 -16.01
CA GLU A 32 14.42 -18.57 -16.25
C GLU A 32 13.12 -17.85 -15.92
N LEU A 33 13.19 -16.76 -15.17
CA LEU A 33 12.04 -15.91 -14.87
C LEU A 33 12.38 -14.47 -15.19
N ASN A 34 11.63 -13.88 -16.14
CA ASN A 34 11.80 -12.51 -16.59
C ASN A 34 10.66 -11.63 -16.04
N TRP A 35 11.01 -10.53 -15.38
CA TRP A 35 10.06 -9.58 -14.83
C TRP A 35 9.91 -8.35 -15.72
N ASP A 36 8.73 -8.17 -16.28
CA ASP A 36 8.28 -6.95 -16.93
C ASP A 36 7.77 -5.94 -15.86
N ILE A 37 7.75 -4.68 -16.22
CA ILE A 37 7.32 -3.60 -15.33
C ILE A 37 6.14 -2.82 -15.94
N ARG A 38 5.22 -2.37 -15.10
CA ARG A 38 4.12 -1.46 -15.45
C ARG A 38 4.16 -0.24 -14.53
N THR A 39 3.59 0.87 -14.96
CA THR A 39 3.55 2.09 -14.14
C THR A 39 2.82 1.85 -12.81
N LEU A 40 3.11 2.67 -11.80
CA LEU A 40 2.42 2.60 -10.50
C LEU A 40 0.90 2.79 -10.67
N LYS A 41 0.48 3.64 -11.61
CA LYS A 41 -0.94 3.82 -11.95
C LYS A 41 -1.55 2.53 -12.52
N GLU A 42 -0.89 1.88 -13.48
CA GLU A 42 -1.37 0.60 -14.03
C GLU A 42 -1.35 -0.53 -12.98
N PHE A 43 -0.42 -0.49 -12.02
CA PHE A 43 -0.44 -1.44 -10.90
C PHE A 43 -1.70 -1.26 -10.04
N GLY A 44 -2.12 -0.02 -9.77
CA GLY A 44 -3.30 0.31 -9.00
C GLY A 44 -4.63 0.18 -9.73
N ASP A 45 -4.66 0.35 -11.07
CA ASP A 45 -5.92 0.54 -11.81
C ASP A 45 -6.16 -0.51 -12.93
N TYR A 46 -5.12 -1.26 -13.36
CA TYR A 46 -5.27 -2.15 -14.52
C TYR A 46 -5.80 -3.54 -14.14
N PRO A 47 -6.88 -4.01 -14.79
CA PRO A 47 -7.50 -5.29 -14.47
C PRO A 47 -6.56 -6.50 -14.63
N VAL A 48 -6.53 -7.38 -13.62
CA VAL A 48 -5.68 -8.58 -13.60
C VAL A 48 -6.03 -9.52 -14.74
N GLU A 49 -7.29 -9.59 -15.13
CA GLU A 49 -7.82 -10.43 -16.21
C GLU A 49 -7.15 -10.20 -17.56
N ARG A 50 -6.57 -9.02 -17.77
CA ARG A 50 -5.82 -8.70 -18.99
C ARG A 50 -4.36 -9.14 -18.95
N LEU A 51 -3.89 -9.62 -17.82
CA LEU A 51 -2.52 -10.03 -17.61
C LEU A 51 -2.32 -11.55 -17.67
N ILE A 52 -3.38 -12.32 -17.43
CA ILE A 52 -3.31 -13.79 -17.25
C ILE A 52 -2.85 -14.57 -18.49
N ASP A 53 -3.07 -14.05 -19.69
CA ASP A 53 -2.60 -14.67 -20.94
C ASP A 53 -1.16 -14.29 -21.28
N LEU A 54 -0.60 -13.30 -20.58
CA LEU A 54 0.71 -12.74 -20.89
C LEU A 54 1.78 -13.13 -19.87
N TYR A 55 1.35 -13.42 -18.63
CA TYR A 55 2.25 -13.63 -17.50
C TYR A 55 1.85 -14.84 -16.68
N ASP A 56 2.85 -15.58 -16.21
CA ASP A 56 2.70 -16.73 -15.30
C ASP A 56 2.55 -16.26 -13.86
N LEU A 57 3.32 -15.21 -13.48
CA LEU A 57 3.38 -14.65 -12.13
C LEU A 57 2.98 -13.16 -12.16
N ILE A 58 2.06 -12.79 -11.27
CA ILE A 58 1.49 -11.44 -11.24
C ILE A 58 1.63 -10.86 -9.85
N ILE A 59 2.28 -9.70 -9.75
CA ILE A 59 2.26 -8.88 -8.54
C ILE A 59 1.04 -7.97 -8.57
N LEU A 60 0.19 -8.04 -7.54
CA LEU A 60 -1.09 -7.30 -7.46
C LEU A 60 -1.39 -6.75 -6.06
N ASP A 61 -2.22 -5.72 -6.02
CA ASP A 61 -2.80 -5.19 -4.77
C ASP A 61 -4.02 -6.03 -4.34
N HIS A 62 -4.24 -6.15 -3.03
CA HIS A 62 -5.25 -7.04 -2.47
C HIS A 62 -6.71 -6.78 -2.91
N PRO A 63 -7.18 -5.56 -3.24
CA PRO A 63 -8.55 -5.37 -3.70
C PRO A 63 -8.90 -6.14 -4.99
N TYR A 64 -7.91 -6.55 -5.77
CA TYR A 64 -8.12 -7.28 -7.02
C TYR A 64 -8.53 -8.75 -6.85
N VAL A 65 -8.33 -9.34 -5.66
CA VAL A 65 -8.61 -10.78 -5.46
C VAL A 65 -10.09 -11.14 -5.65
N GLY A 66 -11.02 -10.21 -5.39
CA GLY A 66 -12.44 -10.46 -5.59
C GLY A 66 -12.82 -10.57 -7.07
N SER A 67 -12.35 -9.67 -7.91
CA SER A 67 -12.53 -9.74 -9.37
C SER A 67 -11.83 -10.97 -9.93
N ALA A 68 -10.61 -11.25 -9.49
CA ALA A 68 -9.86 -12.43 -9.92
C ALA A 68 -10.57 -13.73 -9.55
N ALA A 69 -11.18 -13.81 -8.35
CA ALA A 69 -11.98 -14.95 -7.93
C ALA A 69 -13.23 -15.13 -8.78
N ALA A 70 -13.98 -14.05 -9.04
CA ALA A 70 -15.19 -14.07 -9.85
C ALA A 70 -14.92 -14.52 -11.29
N ASN A 71 -13.82 -14.11 -11.87
CA ASN A 71 -13.41 -14.40 -13.23
C ASN A 71 -12.51 -15.63 -13.36
N GLN A 72 -12.18 -16.31 -12.24
CA GLN A 72 -11.25 -17.45 -12.21
C GLN A 72 -9.91 -17.14 -12.91
N SER A 73 -9.41 -15.92 -12.71
CA SER A 73 -8.21 -15.41 -13.40
C SER A 73 -6.89 -15.83 -12.73
N LEU A 74 -6.95 -16.22 -11.47
CA LEU A 74 -5.79 -16.65 -10.67
C LEU A 74 -6.01 -18.05 -10.13
N LEU A 75 -4.94 -18.77 -9.80
CA LEU A 75 -5.04 -20.05 -9.12
C LEU A 75 -5.41 -19.84 -7.64
N PRO A 76 -6.37 -20.60 -7.10
CA PRO A 76 -6.61 -20.68 -5.65
C PRO A 76 -5.45 -21.45 -5.00
N LEU A 77 -4.51 -20.73 -4.39
CA LEU A 77 -3.24 -21.27 -3.93
C LEU A 77 -3.37 -22.36 -2.85
N ASP A 78 -4.44 -22.32 -2.07
CA ASP A 78 -4.77 -23.31 -1.04
C ASP A 78 -5.16 -24.68 -1.62
N ASP A 79 -5.49 -24.78 -2.91
CA ASP A 79 -5.67 -26.05 -3.60
C ASP A 79 -4.34 -26.71 -4.02
N TYR A 80 -3.24 -25.94 -4.01
CA TYR A 80 -1.93 -26.36 -4.56
C TYR A 80 -0.81 -26.38 -3.52
N LEU A 81 -0.91 -25.57 -2.46
CA LEU A 81 0.10 -25.44 -1.43
C LEU A 81 -0.29 -26.22 -0.17
N ASP A 82 0.70 -26.82 0.46
CA ASP A 82 0.47 -27.55 1.72
C ASP A 82 -0.08 -26.61 2.80
N ALA A 83 -1.06 -27.10 3.57
CA ALA A 83 -1.64 -26.36 4.69
C ALA A 83 -0.59 -25.93 5.73
N SER A 84 0.46 -26.73 5.93
CA SER A 84 1.58 -26.38 6.81
C SER A 84 2.38 -25.18 6.31
N PHE A 85 2.60 -25.06 5.00
CA PHE A 85 3.25 -23.90 4.39
C PHE A 85 2.36 -22.66 4.54
N LEU A 86 1.09 -22.74 4.21
CA LEU A 86 0.13 -21.62 4.35
C LEU A 86 0.03 -21.14 5.80
N LYS A 87 0.04 -22.07 6.77
CA LYS A 87 0.04 -21.73 8.19
C LYS A 87 1.30 -20.93 8.57
N VAL A 88 2.48 -21.33 8.11
CA VAL A 88 3.72 -20.59 8.33
C VAL A 88 3.63 -19.21 7.72
N GLN A 89 3.12 -19.08 6.48
CA GLN A 89 2.93 -17.77 5.83
C GLN A 89 1.96 -16.89 6.63
N GLN A 90 0.89 -17.44 7.18
CA GLN A 90 -0.05 -16.71 8.03
C GLN A 90 0.62 -16.21 9.32
N GLU A 91 1.32 -17.09 10.03
CA GLU A 91 1.96 -16.76 11.31
C GLU A 91 3.14 -15.80 11.17
N GLN A 92 3.77 -15.79 10.00
CA GLN A 92 4.95 -14.97 9.71
C GLN A 92 4.65 -13.72 8.88
N SER A 93 3.41 -13.45 8.53
CA SER A 93 3.04 -12.20 7.84
C SER A 93 2.85 -11.06 8.83
N ILE A 94 3.33 -9.86 8.45
CA ILE A 94 3.13 -8.66 9.25
C ILE A 94 1.68 -8.17 9.16
N GLY A 95 1.05 -7.89 10.30
CA GLY A 95 -0.31 -7.37 10.38
C GLY A 95 -1.31 -8.22 9.61
N GLU A 96 -2.17 -7.57 8.85
CA GLU A 96 -3.24 -8.20 8.07
C GLU A 96 -2.82 -8.56 6.62
N SER A 97 -1.51 -8.56 6.30
CA SER A 97 -1.05 -8.78 4.93
C SER A 97 -1.48 -10.13 4.36
N PHE A 98 -1.43 -11.21 5.16
CA PHE A 98 -1.85 -12.54 4.71
C PHE A 98 -3.36 -12.60 4.48
N SER A 99 -4.17 -12.15 5.45
CA SER A 99 -5.63 -12.21 5.38
C SER A 99 -6.20 -11.34 4.26
N SER A 100 -5.47 -10.31 3.83
CA SER A 100 -5.91 -9.41 2.75
C SER A 100 -6.03 -10.11 1.39
N TYR A 101 -5.35 -11.23 1.17
CA TYR A 101 -5.41 -12.00 -0.08
C TYR A 101 -6.36 -13.20 -0.02
N TRP A 102 -7.09 -13.36 1.08
CA TRP A 102 -8.15 -14.36 1.21
C TRP A 102 -9.50 -13.76 0.80
N TYR A 103 -10.20 -14.44 -0.09
CA TYR A 103 -11.54 -14.06 -0.52
C TYR A 103 -12.35 -15.29 -0.92
N SER A 104 -13.64 -15.36 -0.54
CA SER A 104 -14.53 -16.49 -0.83
C SER A 104 -13.94 -17.86 -0.46
N ASN A 105 -13.31 -17.94 0.72
CA ASN A 105 -12.65 -19.11 1.31
C ASN A 105 -11.41 -19.63 0.57
N HIS A 106 -10.85 -18.87 -0.38
CA HIS A 106 -9.62 -19.23 -1.08
C HIS A 106 -8.54 -18.16 -0.91
N CYS A 107 -7.28 -18.61 -0.98
CA CYS A 107 -6.08 -17.79 -1.02
C CYS A 107 -5.70 -17.51 -2.47
N TRP A 108 -5.79 -16.27 -2.93
CA TRP A 108 -5.56 -15.89 -4.32
C TRP A 108 -4.15 -15.34 -4.61
N ALA A 109 -3.45 -14.93 -3.56
CA ALA A 109 -2.07 -14.50 -3.62
C ALA A 109 -1.41 -14.66 -2.24
N LEU A 110 -0.09 -14.62 -2.18
CA LEU A 110 0.66 -14.56 -0.92
C LEU A 110 1.43 -13.24 -0.83
N PRO A 111 1.42 -12.57 0.33
CA PRO A 111 2.09 -11.28 0.48
C PRO A 111 3.61 -11.44 0.33
N VAL A 112 4.19 -10.75 -0.64
CA VAL A 112 5.63 -10.68 -0.85
C VAL A 112 6.21 -9.35 -0.37
N ASP A 113 5.37 -8.32 -0.36
CA ASP A 113 5.68 -6.95 0.04
C ASP A 113 4.55 -6.42 0.93
N ALA A 114 4.87 -5.66 1.98
CA ALA A 114 3.90 -5.11 2.91
C ALA A 114 4.09 -3.62 3.14
N ALA A 115 2.99 -2.88 3.11
CA ALA A 115 2.95 -1.44 3.37
C ALA A 115 1.63 -1.02 4.02
N ALA A 116 1.67 0.13 4.66
CA ALA A 116 0.49 0.93 5.05
C ALA A 116 0.82 2.40 4.81
N GLN A 117 -0.18 3.28 4.89
CA GLN A 117 0.13 4.69 4.96
C GLN A 117 0.70 5.01 6.33
N VAL A 118 1.89 5.62 6.34
CA VAL A 118 2.67 5.99 7.53
C VAL A 118 3.03 7.47 7.47
N ALA A 119 3.51 8.04 8.56
CA ALA A 119 4.08 9.37 8.53
C ALA A 119 5.55 9.34 8.09
N ALA A 120 5.97 10.38 7.38
CA ALA A 120 7.36 10.59 6.95
C ALA A 120 7.82 11.98 7.38
N TYR A 121 9.10 12.13 7.79
CA TYR A 121 9.61 13.41 8.24
C TYR A 121 11.12 13.58 8.05
N ARG A 122 11.56 14.84 8.01
CA ARG A 122 12.95 15.27 7.95
C ARG A 122 13.47 15.48 9.37
N LYS A 123 13.96 14.39 9.98
CA LYS A 123 14.48 14.41 11.35
C LYS A 123 15.59 15.45 11.55
N ASP A 124 16.44 15.62 10.57
CA ASP A 124 17.54 16.61 10.55
C ASP A 124 17.04 18.05 10.67
N ILE A 125 15.82 18.35 10.21
CA ILE A 125 15.20 19.68 10.33
C ILE A 125 14.34 19.76 11.59
N THR A 126 13.45 18.79 11.81
CA THR A 126 12.52 18.80 12.94
C THR A 126 13.21 18.84 14.30
N ASP A 127 14.37 18.16 14.43
CA ASP A 127 15.19 18.22 15.66
C ASP A 127 15.82 19.60 15.87
N VAL A 128 16.28 20.25 14.79
CA VAL A 128 16.91 21.58 14.89
C VAL A 128 15.93 22.67 15.30
N ILE A 129 14.70 22.63 14.77
CA ILE A 129 13.66 23.61 15.10
C ILE A 129 12.82 23.22 16.32
N ASP A 130 13.13 22.08 16.96
CA ASP A 130 12.37 21.46 18.09
C ASP A 130 10.87 21.33 17.81
N TRP A 131 10.51 20.99 16.54
CA TRP A 131 9.13 20.77 16.16
C TRP A 131 8.68 19.34 16.46
N LYS A 132 7.58 19.21 17.19
CA LYS A 132 7.05 17.90 17.60
C LYS A 132 6.03 17.38 16.59
N LEU A 133 6.22 16.14 16.15
CA LEU A 133 5.29 15.47 15.24
C LEU A 133 3.93 15.29 15.94
N PRO A 134 2.81 15.62 15.27
CA PRO A 134 1.49 15.39 15.84
C PRO A 134 1.16 13.88 15.84
N GLU A 135 0.82 13.33 17.00
CA GLU A 135 0.33 11.96 17.14
C GLU A 135 -1.19 11.88 16.95
N ASP A 136 -1.87 12.97 17.16
CA ASP A 136 -3.33 13.12 17.05
C ASP A 136 -3.64 13.96 15.79
N ILE A 137 -4.47 13.39 14.91
CA ILE A 137 -4.84 14.02 13.65
C ILE A 137 -5.62 15.33 13.85
N THR A 138 -6.38 15.42 14.96
CA THR A 138 -7.15 16.64 15.27
C THR A 138 -6.25 17.82 15.64
N LYS A 139 -5.00 17.55 16.03
CA LYS A 139 -3.97 18.56 16.37
C LYS A 139 -3.10 18.95 15.18
N LEU A 140 -3.35 18.39 14.00
CA LEU A 140 -2.49 18.67 12.83
C LEU A 140 -2.46 20.17 12.50
N HIS A 141 -3.59 20.88 12.56
CA HIS A 141 -3.65 22.33 12.34
C HIS A 141 -2.81 23.12 13.35
N GLU A 142 -2.90 22.76 14.62
CA GLU A 142 -2.14 23.41 15.71
C GLU A 142 -0.63 23.19 15.50
N ALA A 143 -0.24 21.96 15.18
CA ALA A 143 1.15 21.62 14.93
C ALA A 143 1.72 22.39 13.74
N VAL A 144 0.96 22.48 12.64
CA VAL A 144 1.37 23.22 11.43
C VAL A 144 1.48 24.72 11.70
N ALA A 145 0.60 25.30 12.51
CA ALA A 145 0.66 26.72 12.88
C ALA A 145 1.93 27.10 13.65
N LEU A 146 2.64 26.14 14.24
CA LEU A 146 3.91 26.33 14.93
C LEU A 146 5.12 26.22 14.01
N LEU A 147 4.95 25.83 12.74
CA LEU A 147 6.06 25.74 11.80
C LEU A 147 6.56 27.12 11.38
N PRO A 148 7.90 27.31 11.28
CA PRO A 148 8.47 28.44 10.58
C PRO A 148 7.99 28.49 9.13
N LYS A 149 7.83 29.70 8.58
CA LYS A 149 7.19 29.92 7.25
C LYS A 149 7.93 29.29 6.08
N GLU A 150 9.21 29.00 6.23
CA GLU A 150 10.03 28.31 5.25
C GLU A 150 9.75 26.82 5.13
N TYR A 151 8.99 26.24 6.08
CA TYR A 151 8.65 24.81 6.11
C TYR A 151 7.17 24.56 5.90
N SER A 152 6.86 23.42 5.31
CA SER A 152 5.52 23.03 4.94
C SER A 152 5.25 21.55 5.29
N VAL A 153 3.97 21.22 5.36
CA VAL A 153 3.47 19.86 5.40
C VAL A 153 2.94 19.49 4.02
N GLY A 154 3.32 18.32 3.51
CA GLY A 154 2.78 17.75 2.28
C GLY A 154 1.92 16.52 2.56
N ILE A 155 0.98 16.22 1.71
CA ILE A 155 0.28 14.92 1.65
C ILE A 155 0.15 14.56 0.17
N PRO A 156 0.54 13.37 -0.28
CA PRO A 156 0.29 12.95 -1.65
C PRO A 156 -1.22 12.75 -1.83
N LEU A 157 -1.84 13.61 -2.63
CA LEU A 157 -3.29 13.68 -2.83
C LEU A 157 -3.66 13.72 -4.32
N CYS A 158 -2.88 13.14 -5.23
CA CYS A 158 -3.40 12.86 -6.55
C CYS A 158 -4.66 11.95 -6.44
N PRO A 159 -5.53 11.83 -7.44
CA PRO A 159 -6.85 11.23 -7.24
C PRO A 159 -6.86 9.90 -6.49
N THR A 160 -6.04 8.93 -6.89
CA THR A 160 -5.93 7.61 -6.23
C THR A 160 -5.44 7.73 -4.78
N ASP A 161 -4.46 8.59 -4.51
CA ASP A 161 -3.89 8.73 -3.18
C ASP A 161 -4.78 9.56 -2.26
N LEU A 162 -5.51 10.56 -2.78
CA LEU A 162 -6.54 11.26 -2.03
C LEU A 162 -7.64 10.29 -1.59
N TRP A 163 -8.09 9.40 -2.48
CA TRP A 163 -9.02 8.34 -2.13
C TRP A 163 -8.48 7.45 -1.02
N CYS A 164 -7.20 7.08 -1.09
CA CYS A 164 -6.54 6.29 -0.04
C CYS A 164 -6.52 7.02 1.31
N VAL A 165 -6.20 8.31 1.33
CA VAL A 165 -6.24 9.13 2.56
C VAL A 165 -7.69 9.30 3.06
N PHE A 166 -8.66 9.50 2.18
CA PHE A 166 -10.08 9.55 2.55
C PHE A 166 -10.52 8.25 3.24
N LEU A 167 -10.17 7.08 2.70
CA LEU A 167 -10.47 5.80 3.33
C LEU A 167 -9.75 5.62 4.67
N THR A 168 -8.50 6.06 4.79
CA THR A 168 -7.76 6.08 6.05
C THR A 168 -8.51 6.89 7.11
N LEU A 169 -8.96 8.10 6.77
CA LEU A 169 -9.71 8.96 7.67
C LEU A 169 -11.04 8.32 8.09
N CYS A 170 -11.77 7.75 7.13
CA CYS A 170 -13.00 7.02 7.43
C CYS A 170 -12.73 5.83 8.37
N ALA A 171 -11.66 5.05 8.12
CA ALA A 171 -11.33 3.89 8.94
C ALA A 171 -10.93 4.27 10.36
N GLN A 172 -10.17 5.34 10.53
CA GLN A 172 -9.80 5.86 11.85
C GLN A 172 -11.01 6.39 12.63
N TYR A 173 -11.92 7.11 11.96
CA TYR A 173 -13.10 7.68 12.60
C TYR A 173 -14.11 6.61 13.02
N SER A 174 -14.32 5.58 12.19
CA SER A 174 -15.35 4.55 12.39
C SER A 174 -14.81 3.23 12.97
N ASP A 175 -13.56 3.20 13.40
CA ASP A 175 -12.85 1.97 13.83
C ASP A 175 -12.99 0.82 12.82
N GLY A 176 -12.76 1.15 11.54
CA GLY A 176 -12.81 0.19 10.44
C GLY A 176 -14.20 -0.08 9.87
N ASN A 177 -15.27 0.47 10.44
CA ASN A 177 -16.64 0.33 9.92
C ASN A 177 -16.92 1.33 8.78
N VAL A 178 -16.02 1.37 7.80
CA VAL A 178 -16.07 2.34 6.68
C VAL A 178 -17.25 2.08 5.77
N PHE A 179 -17.47 0.79 5.44
CA PHE A 179 -18.52 0.34 4.54
C PHE A 179 -19.62 -0.33 5.33
N ILE A 180 -20.81 0.24 5.24
CA ILE A 180 -22.05 -0.28 5.81
C ILE A 180 -22.99 -0.69 4.68
N GLU A 181 -24.19 -1.22 5.00
CA GLU A 181 -25.17 -1.55 3.99
C GLU A 181 -25.49 -0.32 3.11
N GLY A 182 -25.20 -0.46 1.82
CA GLY A 182 -25.44 0.60 0.83
C GLY A 182 -24.25 1.53 0.52
N GLY A 183 -23.09 1.35 1.16
CA GLY A 183 -21.87 2.10 0.81
C GLY A 183 -21.10 2.63 2.03
N ILE A 184 -20.49 3.80 1.87
CA ILE A 184 -19.69 4.44 2.90
C ILE A 184 -20.59 5.02 4.01
N ASP A 185 -20.20 4.81 5.27
CA ASP A 185 -20.85 5.46 6.41
C ASP A 185 -20.90 6.98 6.24
N MET A 186 -22.10 7.53 6.35
CA MET A 186 -22.35 8.95 6.11
C MET A 186 -21.56 9.85 7.06
N THR A 187 -21.46 9.48 8.34
CA THR A 187 -20.81 10.31 9.35
C THR A 187 -19.29 10.30 9.17
N ALA A 188 -18.72 9.10 8.98
CA ALA A 188 -17.30 8.95 8.72
C ALA A 188 -16.87 9.64 7.42
N GLY A 189 -17.67 9.48 6.36
CA GLY A 189 -17.38 10.09 5.06
C GLY A 189 -17.44 11.61 5.08
N VAL A 190 -18.46 12.19 5.74
CA VAL A 190 -18.58 13.65 5.90
C VAL A 190 -17.41 14.19 6.70
N TRP A 191 -17.08 13.58 7.84
CA TRP A 191 -15.95 14.00 8.66
C TRP A 191 -14.63 13.94 7.90
N ALA A 192 -14.38 12.87 7.14
CA ALA A 192 -13.16 12.72 6.35
C ALA A 192 -13.02 13.81 5.28
N LEU A 193 -14.13 14.15 4.58
CA LEU A 193 -14.13 15.24 3.60
C LEU A 193 -13.87 16.60 4.25
N GLU A 194 -14.45 16.86 5.43
CA GLU A 194 -14.22 18.08 6.17
C GLU A 194 -12.74 18.22 6.59
N GLN A 195 -12.10 17.12 7.05
CA GLN A 195 -10.67 17.13 7.34
C GLN A 195 -9.84 17.48 6.10
N LEU A 196 -10.03 16.75 5.00
CA LEU A 196 -9.29 16.98 3.75
C LEU A 196 -9.41 18.41 3.25
N ARG A 197 -10.59 19.01 3.36
CA ARG A 197 -10.83 20.41 2.97
C ARG A 197 -10.15 21.40 3.90
N SER A 198 -10.23 21.14 5.20
CA SER A 198 -9.59 22.01 6.19
C SER A 198 -8.07 22.09 5.97
N TRP A 199 -7.45 21.00 5.54
CA TRP A 199 -6.03 20.92 5.29
C TRP A 199 -5.57 21.67 4.05
N LYS A 200 -6.44 21.97 3.08
CA LYS A 200 -6.10 22.76 1.88
C LYS A 200 -5.40 24.08 2.23
N SER A 201 -5.73 24.67 3.37
CA SER A 201 -5.21 25.99 3.77
C SER A 201 -3.72 25.99 4.13
N PHE A 202 -3.13 24.84 4.46
CA PHE A 202 -1.74 24.76 4.90
C PHE A 202 -0.89 23.73 4.15
N LEU A 203 -1.51 22.88 3.34
CA LEU A 203 -0.76 21.88 2.57
C LEU A 203 0.13 22.54 1.51
N TYR A 204 1.27 21.92 1.27
CA TYR A 204 2.14 22.29 0.17
C TYR A 204 1.36 22.31 -1.16
N GLU A 205 1.60 23.35 -1.96
CA GLU A 205 0.77 23.71 -3.12
C GLU A 205 0.55 22.56 -4.14
N THR A 206 1.55 21.67 -4.32
CA THR A 206 1.45 20.56 -5.27
C THR A 206 0.90 19.28 -4.66
N SER A 207 0.49 19.27 -3.40
CA SER A 207 -0.02 18.08 -2.70
C SER A 207 -1.12 17.35 -3.49
N PHE A 208 -2.03 18.07 -4.12
CA PHE A 208 -3.14 17.49 -4.90
C PHE A 208 -2.74 16.90 -6.27
N MET A 209 -1.46 17.00 -6.63
CA MET A 209 -0.94 16.54 -7.93
C MET A 209 0.04 15.38 -7.79
N LEU A 210 0.66 15.23 -6.62
CA LEU A 210 1.75 14.28 -6.41
C LEU A 210 1.24 12.96 -5.84
N ASN A 211 1.85 11.86 -6.29
CA ASN A 211 1.72 10.55 -5.68
C ASN A 211 2.79 10.34 -4.57
N PRO A 212 2.74 9.25 -3.77
CA PRO A 212 3.68 8.99 -2.69
C PRO A 212 5.15 9.03 -3.10
N VAL A 213 5.49 8.41 -4.23
CA VAL A 213 6.87 8.37 -4.72
C VAL A 213 7.36 9.77 -5.09
N GLN A 214 6.56 10.52 -5.83
CA GLN A 214 6.90 11.90 -6.23
C GLN A 214 7.06 12.82 -5.01
N MET A 215 6.19 12.69 -4.01
CA MET A 215 6.27 13.48 -2.78
C MET A 215 7.52 13.12 -1.96
N LEU A 216 7.84 11.84 -1.82
CA LEU A 216 9.05 11.39 -1.12
C LEU A 216 10.32 11.77 -1.89
N GLU A 217 10.34 11.68 -3.22
CA GLU A 217 11.44 12.21 -4.04
C GLU A 217 11.64 13.71 -3.79
N TYR A 218 10.55 14.49 -3.84
CA TYR A 218 10.63 15.92 -3.58
C TYR A 218 11.18 16.22 -2.19
N MET A 219 10.66 15.58 -1.14
CA MET A 219 11.10 15.75 0.24
C MET A 219 12.57 15.35 0.44
N SER A 220 13.05 14.35 -0.32
CA SER A 220 14.45 13.90 -0.27
C SER A 220 15.44 14.83 -0.98
N GLU A 221 14.96 15.69 -1.88
CA GLU A 221 15.79 16.63 -2.65
C GLU A 221 15.67 18.08 -2.17
N LYS A 222 14.56 18.46 -1.53
CA LYS A 222 14.24 19.81 -1.06
C LYS A 222 14.09 19.85 0.46
N ASN A 223 14.06 21.08 1.01
CA ASN A 223 14.00 21.28 2.46
C ASN A 223 12.71 21.95 2.94
N ASP A 224 11.78 22.24 2.06
CA ASP A 224 10.55 22.96 2.37
C ASP A 224 9.43 22.04 2.87
N ILE A 225 9.29 20.80 2.36
CA ILE A 225 8.40 19.80 2.96
C ILE A 225 9.18 19.02 4.02
N ILE A 226 8.79 19.15 5.28
CA ILE A 226 9.47 18.48 6.41
C ILE A 226 8.65 17.39 7.08
N TYR A 227 7.36 17.33 6.78
CA TYR A 227 6.45 16.32 7.34
C TYR A 227 5.36 15.91 6.34
N ILE A 228 5.07 14.63 6.31
CA ILE A 228 3.98 14.02 5.54
C ILE A 228 3.23 13.09 6.49
N PRO A 229 2.01 13.42 6.95
CA PRO A 229 1.26 12.60 7.92
C PRO A 229 0.76 11.28 7.37
N PHE A 230 0.49 11.22 6.06
CA PHE A 230 -0.04 10.04 5.37
C PHE A 230 0.62 9.86 4.01
N THR A 231 1.43 8.82 3.88
CA THR A 231 2.00 8.35 2.61
C THR A 231 2.25 6.85 2.70
N PHE A 232 2.11 6.13 1.61
CA PHE A 232 2.62 4.76 1.61
C PHE A 232 4.12 4.77 1.89
N GLY A 233 4.55 4.00 2.89
CA GLY A 233 5.95 3.94 3.29
C GLY A 233 6.81 3.23 2.26
N TYR A 234 8.02 3.78 2.00
CA TYR A 234 9.04 3.20 1.13
C TYR A 234 10.37 3.16 1.88
N THR A 235 10.79 1.98 2.34
CA THR A 235 12.04 1.79 3.11
C THR A 235 13.27 2.33 2.41
N ASN A 236 13.25 2.39 1.07
CA ASN A 236 14.35 2.91 0.27
C ASN A 236 14.77 4.33 0.71
N TYR A 237 13.79 5.22 0.98
CA TYR A 237 14.07 6.60 1.40
C TYR A 237 14.61 6.72 2.82
N ALA A 238 14.45 5.68 3.63
CA ALA A 238 15.02 5.59 4.99
C ALA A 238 16.43 5.00 5.02
N ARG A 239 16.98 4.58 3.87
CA ARG A 239 18.34 4.03 3.76
C ARG A 239 19.34 5.12 3.44
N LYS A 240 20.44 5.17 4.21
CA LYS A 240 21.53 6.12 3.97
C LYS A 240 22.11 5.97 2.56
N GLY A 241 22.27 7.08 1.86
CA GLY A 241 22.85 7.10 0.51
C GLY A 241 21.88 6.77 -0.61
N TRP A 242 20.61 6.51 -0.32
CA TRP A 242 19.59 6.33 -1.36
C TRP A 242 19.29 7.65 -2.09
N ARG A 243 19.13 8.75 -1.31
CA ARG A 243 18.92 10.12 -1.83
C ARG A 243 19.77 11.11 -1.03
N ASN A 244 19.72 12.38 -1.41
CA ASN A 244 20.48 13.44 -0.78
C ASN A 244 20.10 13.62 0.70
N ASN A 245 18.82 13.62 1.00
CA ASN A 245 18.32 13.73 2.37
C ASN A 245 17.67 12.42 2.82
N LEU A 246 17.99 12.00 4.04
CA LEU A 246 17.41 10.84 4.66
C LEU A 246 16.01 11.17 5.16
N ILE A 247 15.03 10.34 4.82
CA ILE A 247 13.66 10.45 5.33
C ILE A 247 13.48 9.43 6.46
N HIS A 248 12.97 9.89 7.59
CA HIS A 248 12.52 9.02 8.68
C HIS A 248 11.03 8.77 8.56
N PHE A 249 10.61 7.59 9.01
CA PHE A 249 9.21 7.21 9.04
C PHE A 249 8.80 6.89 10.47
N CYS A 250 7.53 7.11 10.77
CA CYS A 250 6.93 6.72 12.05
C CYS A 250 5.45 6.38 11.87
N ASN A 251 4.81 5.95 12.95
CA ASN A 251 3.38 5.73 12.92
C ASN A 251 2.63 6.99 12.47
N SER A 252 1.59 6.81 11.65
CA SER A 252 0.70 7.91 11.23
C SER A 252 -0.04 8.52 12.42
N PRO A 253 -0.38 9.82 12.38
CA PRO A 253 -1.27 10.39 13.39
C PRO A 253 -2.64 9.70 13.37
N LYS A 254 -3.29 9.60 14.53
CA LYS A 254 -4.52 8.84 14.72
C LYS A 254 -5.63 9.68 15.34
N CYS A 255 -6.89 9.27 15.12
CA CYS A 255 -8.05 9.78 15.86
C CYS A 255 -8.16 9.16 17.26
N SER A 256 -7.68 7.92 17.42
CA SER A 256 -7.71 7.15 18.66
C SER A 256 -6.50 6.23 18.75
N SER A 257 -5.98 6.02 19.96
CA SER A 257 -4.83 5.14 20.20
C SER A 257 -5.14 3.65 19.97
N GLU A 258 -6.39 3.22 20.10
CA GLU A 258 -6.78 1.81 20.08
C GLU A 258 -7.44 1.35 18.75
N GLY A 259 -7.98 2.28 17.96
CA GLY A 259 -8.72 1.98 16.74
C GLY A 259 -7.83 1.57 15.55
N LYS A 260 -8.49 1.30 14.41
CA LYS A 260 -7.80 1.08 13.13
C LYS A 260 -6.89 2.26 12.81
N SER A 261 -5.76 1.96 12.16
CA SER A 261 -4.80 2.99 11.79
C SER A 261 -5.09 3.54 10.37
N THR A 262 -4.32 3.14 9.40
CA THR A 262 -4.45 3.58 8.01
C THR A 262 -4.79 2.41 7.11
N ILE A 263 -5.08 2.66 5.84
CA ILE A 263 -5.31 1.57 4.91
C ILE A 263 -4.07 0.72 4.70
N LEU A 264 -4.29 -0.59 4.59
CA LEU A 264 -3.30 -1.56 4.17
C LEU A 264 -2.95 -1.38 2.69
N GLY A 265 -1.68 -1.47 2.38
CA GLY A 265 -1.10 -1.59 1.05
C GLY A 265 -0.17 -2.80 0.98
N GLY A 266 0.81 -2.72 0.10
CA GLY A 266 1.73 -3.81 -0.18
C GLY A 266 1.35 -4.56 -1.45
N ALA A 267 1.98 -5.71 -1.68
CA ALA A 267 1.76 -6.47 -2.89
C ALA A 267 1.81 -7.98 -2.65
N GLY A 268 0.89 -8.70 -3.28
CA GLY A 268 0.83 -10.15 -3.29
C GLY A 268 1.40 -10.73 -4.57
N LEU A 269 2.02 -11.88 -4.46
CA LEU A 269 2.45 -12.72 -5.58
C LEU A 269 1.34 -13.73 -5.87
N ALA A 270 0.80 -13.67 -7.07
CA ALA A 270 -0.24 -14.57 -7.57
C ALA A 270 0.25 -15.36 -8.79
N ILE A 271 -0.43 -16.46 -9.09
CA ILE A 271 -0.19 -17.32 -10.25
C ILE A 271 -1.38 -17.21 -11.19
N SER A 272 -1.12 -16.94 -12.47
CA SER A 272 -2.14 -16.94 -13.52
C SER A 272 -2.84 -18.31 -13.62
N ALA A 273 -4.17 -18.32 -13.75
CA ALA A 273 -4.92 -19.54 -14.03
C ALA A 273 -4.59 -20.15 -15.41
N ASN A 274 -4.05 -19.34 -16.34
CA ASN A 274 -3.74 -19.78 -17.71
C ASN A 274 -2.30 -20.25 -17.89
N THR A 275 -1.48 -20.26 -16.80
CA THR A 275 -0.08 -20.75 -16.92
C THR A 275 -0.04 -22.24 -17.17
N SER A 276 0.86 -22.67 -18.08
CA SER A 276 1.19 -24.07 -18.27
C SER A 276 2.32 -24.56 -17.34
N HIS A 277 2.86 -23.68 -16.48
CA HIS A 277 4.04 -23.88 -15.64
C HIS A 277 3.71 -23.81 -14.15
N VAL A 278 2.57 -24.37 -13.73
CA VAL A 278 2.06 -24.28 -12.36
C VAL A 278 3.10 -24.71 -11.32
N LYS A 279 3.77 -25.84 -11.57
CA LYS A 279 4.79 -26.36 -10.64
C LYS A 279 5.94 -25.38 -10.43
N GLU A 280 6.51 -24.89 -11.53
CA GLU A 280 7.64 -23.95 -11.47
C GLU A 280 7.25 -22.62 -10.81
N CYS A 281 6.03 -22.15 -11.03
CA CYS A 281 5.49 -20.97 -10.36
C CYS A 281 5.36 -21.17 -8.84
N LEU A 282 4.84 -22.32 -8.40
CA LEU A 282 4.73 -22.68 -6.99
C LEU A 282 6.11 -22.84 -6.34
N ASP A 283 7.05 -23.49 -7.01
CA ASP A 283 8.43 -23.66 -6.53
C ASP A 283 9.12 -22.29 -6.36
N PHE A 284 8.95 -21.36 -7.30
CA PHE A 284 9.45 -19.99 -7.16
C PHE A 284 8.77 -19.24 -6.03
N MET A 285 7.44 -19.35 -5.91
CA MET A 285 6.67 -18.71 -4.84
C MET A 285 7.15 -19.16 -3.45
N GLN A 286 7.32 -20.46 -3.26
CA GLN A 286 7.84 -20.99 -1.99
C GLN A 286 9.28 -20.51 -1.73
N PHE A 287 10.10 -20.41 -2.75
CA PHE A 287 11.48 -19.92 -2.63
C PHE A 287 11.52 -18.46 -2.19
N ILE A 288 10.82 -17.55 -2.89
CA ILE A 288 10.86 -16.11 -2.59
C ILE A 288 10.21 -15.79 -1.23
N LEU A 289 9.23 -16.58 -0.80
CA LEU A 289 8.51 -16.38 0.46
C LEU A 289 9.17 -17.10 1.66
N SER A 290 10.28 -17.80 1.43
CA SER A 290 11.04 -18.40 2.53
C SER A 290 11.62 -17.32 3.46
N THR A 291 11.68 -17.62 4.76
CA THR A 291 12.15 -16.69 5.79
C THR A 291 13.49 -16.05 5.46
N ASP A 292 14.47 -16.87 5.03
CA ASP A 292 15.82 -16.38 4.75
C ASP A 292 15.84 -15.44 3.54
N ILE A 293 15.09 -15.76 2.49
CA ILE A 293 15.01 -14.92 1.30
C ILE A 293 14.30 -13.60 1.62
N GLN A 294 13.16 -13.64 2.32
CA GLN A 294 12.43 -12.42 2.71
C GLN A 294 13.24 -11.52 3.63
N LYS A 295 13.87 -12.12 4.64
CA LYS A 295 14.65 -11.39 5.64
C LYS A 295 15.94 -10.79 5.08
N GLN A 296 16.62 -11.49 4.16
CA GLN A 296 17.94 -11.10 3.66
C GLN A 296 17.86 -10.59 2.22
N GLU A 297 17.70 -11.49 1.25
CA GLU A 297 17.87 -11.14 -0.15
C GLU A 297 16.80 -10.18 -0.67
N TYR A 298 15.53 -10.39 -0.28
CA TYR A 298 14.44 -9.49 -0.68
C TYR A 298 14.66 -8.07 -0.12
N TYR A 299 14.97 -7.97 1.17
CA TYR A 299 15.26 -6.69 1.81
C TYR A 299 16.51 -6.02 1.23
N LYS A 300 17.65 -6.73 1.16
CA LYS A 300 18.93 -6.18 0.69
C LYS A 300 18.85 -5.61 -0.74
N ASN A 301 18.05 -6.22 -1.58
CA ASN A 301 17.81 -5.77 -2.95
C ASN A 301 16.71 -4.69 -3.08
N GLY A 302 16.38 -4.01 -2.00
CA GLY A 302 15.49 -2.84 -2.01
C GLY A 302 14.02 -3.14 -1.77
N GLY A 303 13.64 -4.39 -1.53
CA GLY A 303 12.27 -4.79 -1.18
C GLY A 303 11.85 -4.34 0.21
N GLN A 304 10.55 -4.37 0.45
CA GLN A 304 9.90 -4.12 1.74
C GLN A 304 9.14 -5.40 2.15
N PRO A 305 9.81 -6.34 2.84
CA PRO A 305 9.28 -7.69 3.04
C PRO A 305 7.92 -7.72 3.74
N ALA A 306 7.07 -8.68 3.38
CA ALA A 306 5.85 -8.97 4.15
C ALA A 306 6.10 -9.88 5.36
N HIS A 307 7.29 -10.45 5.49
CA HIS A 307 7.62 -11.44 6.51
C HIS A 307 8.03 -10.78 7.84
N LEU A 308 7.35 -11.13 8.92
CA LEU A 308 7.52 -10.55 10.27
C LEU A 308 8.97 -10.59 10.77
N THR A 309 9.71 -11.69 10.52
CA THR A 309 11.11 -11.79 10.95
C THR A 309 12.01 -10.74 10.29
N ALA A 310 11.68 -10.26 9.08
CA ALA A 310 12.41 -9.16 8.46
C ALA A 310 12.10 -7.81 9.14
N TRP A 311 10.88 -7.62 9.64
CA TRP A 311 10.47 -6.42 10.38
C TRP A 311 11.11 -6.35 11.77
N LEU A 312 11.31 -7.50 12.41
CA LEU A 312 11.92 -7.62 13.73
C LEU A 312 13.46 -7.68 13.69
N ASP A 313 14.06 -7.78 12.51
CA ASP A 313 15.50 -7.89 12.38
C ASP A 313 16.20 -6.58 12.72
N GLU A 314 17.13 -6.64 13.67
CA GLU A 314 17.90 -5.47 14.14
C GLU A 314 18.79 -4.90 13.04
N GLY A 315 19.37 -5.76 12.18
CA GLY A 315 20.22 -5.34 11.07
C GLY A 315 19.42 -4.56 10.03
N ASN A 316 18.24 -5.07 9.64
CA ASN A 316 17.34 -4.37 8.70
C ASN A 316 16.89 -3.02 9.28
N ASN A 317 16.48 -2.99 10.56
CA ASN A 317 16.07 -1.74 11.21
C ASN A 317 17.21 -0.72 11.29
N SER A 318 18.42 -1.17 11.62
CA SER A 318 19.59 -0.28 11.64
C SER A 318 19.92 0.31 10.26
N ASP A 319 19.76 -0.47 9.18
CA ASP A 319 20.03 -0.04 7.81
C ASP A 319 18.98 0.96 7.28
N CYS A 320 17.71 0.80 7.67
CA CYS A 320 16.60 1.68 7.25
C CYS A 320 16.11 2.63 8.35
N SER A 321 16.99 3.09 9.23
CA SER A 321 16.69 4.11 10.24
C SER A 321 15.43 3.81 11.05
N SER A 322 15.28 2.55 11.49
CA SER A 322 14.16 2.03 12.29
C SER A 322 12.79 2.05 11.57
N PHE A 323 12.77 2.10 10.24
CA PHE A 323 11.51 2.14 9.49
C PHE A 323 10.50 1.10 9.97
N PHE A 324 10.91 -0.16 10.08
CA PHE A 324 10.00 -1.26 10.43
C PHE A 324 9.50 -1.16 11.86
N SER A 325 10.38 -0.92 12.83
CA SER A 325 9.99 -0.79 14.24
C SER A 325 9.11 0.42 14.48
N ASP A 326 9.43 1.56 13.88
CA ASP A 326 8.75 2.83 14.11
C ASP A 326 7.39 2.94 13.40
N THR A 327 7.11 2.04 12.44
CA THR A 327 5.83 1.98 11.71
C THR A 327 4.99 0.73 12.02
N MET A 328 5.47 -0.15 12.90
CA MET A 328 4.88 -1.45 13.19
C MET A 328 3.46 -1.37 13.75
N ASP A 329 3.17 -0.42 14.64
CA ASP A 329 1.83 -0.28 15.21
C ASP A 329 0.81 0.14 14.12
N THR A 330 1.19 1.05 13.23
CA THR A 330 0.38 1.39 12.07
C THR A 330 0.09 0.17 11.20
N MET A 331 1.12 -0.63 10.90
CA MET A 331 0.98 -1.81 10.06
C MET A 331 0.10 -2.89 10.69
N ASN A 332 0.25 -3.14 12.00
CA ASN A 332 -0.54 -4.14 12.73
C ASN A 332 -2.03 -3.77 12.84
N LYS A 333 -2.34 -2.48 12.84
CA LYS A 333 -3.72 -1.97 12.93
C LYS A 333 -4.30 -1.54 11.60
N ALA A 334 -3.62 -1.83 10.48
CA ALA A 334 -4.04 -1.39 9.16
C ALA A 334 -5.42 -1.93 8.77
N PHE A 335 -6.17 -1.12 8.03
CA PHE A 335 -7.51 -1.45 7.53
C PHE A 335 -7.41 -2.12 6.15
N ILE A 336 -8.02 -3.29 6.01
CA ILE A 336 -8.13 -3.98 4.73
C ILE A 336 -9.28 -3.37 3.93
N ARG A 337 -8.99 -2.91 2.71
CA ARG A 337 -10.03 -2.44 1.78
C ARG A 337 -10.96 -3.59 1.36
N PRO A 338 -12.23 -3.33 1.02
CA PRO A 338 -13.12 -4.34 0.45
C PRO A 338 -12.50 -5.01 -0.78
N ARG A 339 -12.85 -6.29 -0.98
CA ARG A 339 -12.30 -7.14 -2.06
C ARG A 339 -13.37 -7.75 -2.95
N HIS A 340 -14.66 -7.42 -2.72
CA HIS A 340 -15.74 -7.95 -3.55
C HIS A 340 -15.60 -7.51 -5.02
N PRO A 341 -16.09 -8.28 -5.98
CA PRO A 341 -16.17 -7.87 -7.38
C PRO A 341 -16.85 -6.51 -7.52
N GLY A 342 -16.35 -5.66 -8.41
CA GLY A 342 -16.84 -4.29 -8.57
C GLY A 342 -16.15 -3.25 -7.68
N PHE A 343 -15.46 -3.65 -6.58
CA PHE A 343 -14.80 -2.67 -5.71
C PHE A 343 -13.70 -1.87 -6.44
N ASN A 344 -12.92 -2.51 -7.29
CA ASN A 344 -11.87 -1.81 -8.05
C ASN A 344 -12.46 -0.77 -9.00
N LEU A 345 -13.55 -1.11 -9.71
CA LEU A 345 -14.27 -0.16 -10.55
C LEU A 345 -14.87 1.00 -9.74
N PHE A 346 -15.42 0.69 -8.56
CA PHE A 346 -15.86 1.71 -7.62
C PHE A 346 -14.70 2.62 -7.19
N GLN A 347 -13.60 2.05 -6.76
CA GLN A 347 -12.42 2.80 -6.30
C GLN A 347 -11.88 3.75 -7.37
N GLU A 348 -11.79 3.31 -8.62
CA GLU A 348 -11.37 4.13 -9.76
C GLU A 348 -12.30 5.34 -9.95
N LYS A 349 -13.62 5.11 -10.04
CA LYS A 349 -14.61 6.18 -10.17
C LYS A 349 -14.64 7.10 -8.94
N ALA A 350 -14.50 6.54 -7.73
CA ALA A 350 -14.52 7.27 -6.49
C ALA A 350 -13.31 8.20 -6.34
N ALA A 351 -12.14 7.77 -6.77
CA ALA A 351 -10.91 8.55 -6.69
C ALA A 351 -11.04 9.91 -7.40
N ASP A 352 -11.41 9.89 -8.68
CA ASP A 352 -11.61 11.13 -9.46
C ASP A 352 -12.76 11.97 -8.89
N PHE A 353 -13.87 11.31 -8.53
CA PHE A 353 -15.05 12.00 -8.02
C PHE A 353 -14.75 12.70 -6.68
N VAL A 354 -14.13 12.04 -5.71
CA VAL A 354 -13.79 12.64 -4.41
C VAL A 354 -12.76 13.75 -4.58
N HIS A 355 -11.72 13.52 -5.39
CA HIS A 355 -10.69 14.52 -5.65
C HIS A 355 -11.26 15.84 -6.18
N GLN A 356 -12.10 15.79 -7.21
CA GLN A 356 -12.76 16.98 -7.76
C GLN A 356 -13.63 17.68 -6.72
N ASN A 357 -14.44 16.92 -5.97
CA ASN A 357 -15.35 17.50 -4.98
C ASN A 357 -14.64 18.08 -3.74
N VAL A 358 -13.46 17.58 -3.38
CA VAL A 358 -12.60 18.22 -2.36
C VAL A 358 -12.04 19.54 -2.89
N LEU A 359 -11.57 19.58 -4.14
CA LEU A 359 -11.02 20.80 -4.74
C LEU A 359 -12.07 21.92 -4.86
N PHE A 360 -13.30 21.59 -5.24
CA PHE A 360 -14.40 22.55 -5.47
C PHE A 360 -15.29 22.81 -4.25
N ASP A 361 -14.98 22.27 -3.08
CA ASP A 361 -15.70 22.47 -1.82
C ASP A 361 -17.21 22.13 -1.90
N SER A 362 -17.58 21.11 -2.68
CA SER A 362 -18.97 20.67 -2.83
C SER A 362 -19.56 20.20 -1.48
N PRO A 363 -20.87 20.36 -1.19
CA PRO A 363 -21.45 19.97 0.11
C PRO A 363 -21.14 18.51 0.47
N CYS A 364 -20.45 18.28 1.61
CA CYS A 364 -19.91 16.95 1.99
C CYS A 364 -20.96 15.85 1.99
N ARG A 365 -22.15 16.15 2.53
CA ARG A 365 -23.26 15.19 2.59
C ARG A 365 -23.74 14.76 1.19
N GLU A 366 -23.82 15.71 0.25
CA GLU A 366 -24.21 15.41 -1.13
C GLU A 366 -23.15 14.57 -1.83
N VAL A 367 -21.86 14.85 -1.56
CA VAL A 367 -20.74 14.05 -2.10
C VAL A 367 -20.87 12.61 -1.64
N ILE A 368 -21.08 12.36 -0.35
CA ILE A 368 -21.22 10.98 0.17
C ILE A 368 -22.48 10.31 -0.39
N CYS A 369 -23.62 11.01 -0.49
CA CYS A 369 -24.82 10.44 -1.12
C CYS A 369 -24.54 9.97 -2.57
N LYS A 370 -23.87 10.79 -3.38
CA LYS A 370 -23.52 10.43 -4.76
C LYS A 370 -22.49 9.32 -4.84
N LEU A 371 -21.50 9.33 -3.92
CA LEU A 371 -20.51 8.28 -3.82
C LEU A 371 -21.16 6.91 -3.50
N ASN A 372 -22.16 6.90 -2.64
CA ASN A 372 -22.92 5.68 -2.32
C ASN A 372 -23.76 5.19 -3.49
N VAL A 373 -24.29 6.08 -4.35
CA VAL A 373 -24.92 5.69 -5.61
C VAL A 373 -23.91 5.04 -6.55
N ILE A 374 -22.69 5.60 -6.66
CA ILE A 374 -21.62 4.99 -7.48
C ILE A 374 -21.27 3.61 -6.93
N TYR A 375 -21.15 3.46 -5.59
CA TYR A 375 -20.87 2.19 -4.94
C TYR A 375 -21.93 1.13 -5.31
N GLN A 376 -23.20 1.43 -5.11
CA GLN A 376 -24.29 0.52 -5.41
C GLN A 376 -24.31 0.09 -6.88
N THR A 377 -24.15 1.04 -7.80
CA THR A 377 -24.16 0.72 -9.24
C THR A 377 -22.98 -0.13 -9.68
N THR A 378 -21.80 0.05 -9.09
CA THR A 378 -20.61 -0.76 -9.41
C THR A 378 -20.60 -2.14 -8.74
N CYS A 379 -21.22 -2.28 -7.55
CA CYS A 379 -21.35 -3.57 -6.88
C CYS A 379 -22.48 -4.43 -7.45
N ASP A 380 -23.52 -3.82 -8.04
CA ASP A 380 -24.64 -4.52 -8.66
C ASP A 380 -24.35 -4.91 -10.12
N GLU A 381 -23.36 -4.31 -10.77
CA GLU A 381 -22.87 -4.79 -12.06
C GLU A 381 -22.29 -6.21 -11.86
N LYS A 382 -23.14 -7.21 -12.09
CA LYS A 382 -22.71 -8.61 -12.17
C LYS A 382 -21.70 -8.72 -13.30
N ILE A 383 -20.43 -8.90 -12.94
CA ILE A 383 -19.35 -9.23 -13.87
C ILE A 383 -19.62 -10.57 -14.52
#